data_3767d8d4fdd8463dc61a14a7c8b75a79
#
_entry.id   3767d8d4fdd8463dc61a14a7c8b75a79
#
_cell.length_a   1.000
_cell.length_b   1.000
_cell.length_c   1.000
_cell.angle_alpha   90.00
_cell.angle_beta   90.00
_cell.angle_gamma   90.00
#
_symmetry.space_group_name_H-M   'P 1'
#
loop_
_entity.id
_entity.type
_entity.pdbx_description
1 polymer ?
#
loop_
_entity_poly.entity_id
_entity_poly.type
_entity_poly.pdbx_seq_one_letter_code
_entity_poly.pdbx_strand_id
1 'polypeptide(L)'
;MKKAVKSPFLRLSLLVLLIGLFLTAGNGLAEGIASSSPYAAFLSDADVLIDVPALRQYGDYTCGATCVQMLMNWLYPYEADLNLTAYEELLGTTPENGTSPDKILRYFEENSVEFAALHSLTPDDLRQKLDAGHPVLLPLQAWSSAEDGSYQLDDPSDSETYLAEGHWVICVGYGQRGEQAYFLFNDPACVGHDLIDADEFDRRWIDKDGAGTVYDHFGIEILQSTDYDPNGLFYME
;
A
#
# COMPACT_ATOMS: atom_id res chain seq x y z
N MET A 1 51.05 -63.67 -10.67
CA MET A 1 49.93 -62.77 -10.38
C MET A 1 50.35 -61.78 -9.26
N LYS A 2 50.72 -60.54 -9.62
CA LYS A 2 51.12 -59.51 -8.62
C LYS A 2 49.92 -58.65 -8.31
N LYS A 3 49.43 -58.65 -7.06
CA LYS A 3 48.37 -57.77 -6.57
C LYS A 3 48.95 -56.34 -6.36
N ALA A 4 48.39 -55.34 -7.02
CA ALA A 4 48.75 -53.97 -6.81
C ALA A 4 48.15 -53.47 -5.47
N VAL A 5 49.02 -53.02 -4.57
CA VAL A 5 48.64 -52.37 -3.30
C VAL A 5 48.27 -50.93 -3.63
N LYS A 6 47.01 -50.55 -3.48
CA LYS A 6 46.52 -49.16 -3.64
C LYS A 6 46.86 -48.40 -2.36
N SER A 7 47.71 -47.38 -2.46
CA SER A 7 48.15 -46.51 -1.38
C SER A 7 46.95 -45.70 -0.77
N PRO A 8 46.76 -45.70 0.52
CA PRO A 8 45.70 -44.97 1.20
C PRO A 8 45.92 -43.43 1.21
N PHE A 9 47.14 -42.98 0.90
CA PHE A 9 47.47 -41.54 0.92
C PHE A 9 46.87 -40.71 -0.23
N LEU A 10 46.49 -41.35 -1.34
CA LEU A 10 45.91 -40.63 -2.49
C LEU A 10 44.44 -40.22 -2.27
N ARG A 11 43.74 -40.96 -1.36
CA ARG A 11 42.33 -40.62 -1.01
C ARG A 11 42.20 -39.50 0.00
N LEU A 12 43.21 -39.29 0.86
CA LEU A 12 43.20 -38.24 1.87
C LEU A 12 43.46 -36.85 1.27
N SER A 13 44.37 -36.77 0.28
CA SER A 13 44.69 -35.54 -0.42
C SER A 13 43.52 -34.98 -1.24
N LEU A 14 42.70 -35.87 -1.83
CA LEU A 14 41.51 -35.45 -2.59
C LEU A 14 40.37 -34.96 -1.70
N LEU A 15 40.24 -35.54 -0.49
CA LEU A 15 39.22 -35.14 0.46
C LEU A 15 39.52 -33.74 1.08
N VAL A 16 40.79 -33.47 1.38
CA VAL A 16 41.23 -32.16 1.88
C VAL A 16 41.06 -31.06 0.81
N LEU A 17 41.28 -31.36 -0.47
CA LEU A 17 41.09 -30.41 -1.58
C LEU A 17 39.59 -30.10 -1.80
N LEU A 18 38.69 -31.10 -1.64
CA LEU A 18 37.25 -30.90 -1.73
C LEU A 18 36.66 -30.09 -0.56
N ILE A 19 37.18 -30.32 0.65
CA ILE A 19 36.76 -29.55 1.85
C ILE A 19 37.28 -28.10 1.75
N GLY A 20 38.47 -27.88 1.23
CA GLY A 20 39.01 -26.53 0.97
C GLY A 20 38.19 -25.74 -0.08
N LEU A 21 37.66 -26.42 -1.12
CA LEU A 21 36.84 -25.79 -2.14
C LEU A 21 35.44 -25.41 -1.64
N PHE A 22 34.89 -26.20 -0.69
CA PHE A 22 33.59 -25.88 -0.08
C PHE A 22 33.67 -24.76 0.95
N LEU A 23 34.81 -24.53 1.60
CA LEU A 23 35.00 -23.45 2.56
C LEU A 23 35.24 -22.09 1.92
N THR A 24 35.72 -22.03 0.67
CA THR A 24 35.89 -20.78 -0.07
C THR A 24 34.67 -20.37 -0.88
N ALA A 25 33.74 -21.31 -1.15
CA ALA A 25 32.46 -21.00 -1.81
C ALA A 25 31.38 -20.50 -0.84
N GLY A 26 31.60 -20.63 0.48
CA GLY A 26 30.63 -20.24 1.50
C GLY A 26 30.61 -18.75 1.88
N ASN A 27 31.60 -17.98 1.48
CA ASN A 27 31.69 -16.56 1.82
C ASN A 27 31.33 -15.61 0.67
N GLY A 28 30.88 -16.13 -0.47
CA GLY A 28 30.52 -15.32 -1.64
C GLY A 28 29.03 -15.30 -1.98
N LEU A 29 28.16 -15.93 -1.17
CA LEU A 29 26.72 -16.05 -1.48
C LEU A 29 25.82 -15.41 -0.41
N ALA A 30 26.37 -14.56 0.45
CA ALA A 30 25.60 -13.77 1.40
C ALA A 30 25.55 -12.27 1.07
N GLU A 31 25.99 -11.87 -0.14
CA GLU A 31 25.56 -10.59 -0.69
C GLU A 31 24.20 -10.80 -1.30
N GLY A 32 23.21 -10.40 -0.48
CA GLY A 32 21.80 -10.59 -0.70
C GLY A 32 21.40 -10.19 -2.12
N ILE A 33 20.64 -11.05 -2.76
CA ILE A 33 19.65 -10.64 -3.72
C ILE A 33 18.60 -9.84 -2.91
N ALA A 34 18.96 -8.61 -2.53
CA ALA A 34 17.97 -7.57 -2.38
C ALA A 34 17.48 -7.32 -3.81
N SER A 35 16.45 -8.05 -4.22
CA SER A 35 15.61 -7.63 -5.32
C SER A 35 14.95 -6.35 -4.82
N SER A 36 15.67 -5.23 -4.89
CA SER A 36 15.05 -3.93 -4.70
C SER A 36 14.01 -3.83 -5.81
N SER A 37 12.74 -3.73 -5.41
CA SER A 37 11.66 -3.38 -6.34
C SER A 37 12.19 -2.26 -7.26
N PRO A 38 11.93 -2.30 -8.58
CA PRO A 38 12.31 -1.21 -9.48
C PRO A 38 11.74 0.14 -9.02
N TYR A 39 10.72 0.11 -8.17
CA TYR A 39 10.05 1.27 -7.58
C TYR A 39 10.63 1.72 -6.22
N ALA A 40 11.59 0.99 -5.63
CA ALA A 40 12.16 1.36 -4.33
C ALA A 40 12.79 2.77 -4.32
N ALA A 41 13.32 3.21 -5.46
CA ALA A 41 13.88 4.54 -5.61
C ALA A 41 12.81 5.66 -5.52
N PHE A 42 11.56 5.39 -5.85
CA PHE A 42 10.48 6.37 -5.72
C PHE A 42 10.17 6.68 -4.26
N LEU A 43 10.25 5.71 -3.37
CA LEU A 43 10.10 5.95 -1.93
C LEU A 43 11.23 6.81 -1.36
N SER A 44 12.47 6.57 -1.81
CA SER A 44 13.64 7.37 -1.36
C SER A 44 13.68 8.77 -1.97
N ASP A 45 13.03 8.98 -3.12
CA ASP A 45 12.94 10.25 -3.83
C ASP A 45 11.63 11.01 -3.51
N ALA A 46 10.81 10.50 -2.58
CA ALA A 46 9.58 11.16 -2.16
C ALA A 46 9.86 12.50 -1.48
N ASP A 47 9.14 13.55 -1.89
CA ASP A 47 9.19 14.86 -1.25
C ASP A 47 8.47 14.83 0.10
N VAL A 48 7.36 14.09 0.17
CA VAL A 48 6.57 13.84 1.37
C VAL A 48 6.19 12.37 1.44
N LEU A 49 6.30 11.77 2.62
CA LEU A 49 5.77 10.45 2.96
C LEU A 49 5.30 10.45 4.42
N ILE A 50 4.03 10.22 4.65
CA ILE A 50 3.41 10.14 5.97
C ILE A 50 3.38 8.66 6.39
N ASP A 51 3.97 8.33 7.53
CA ASP A 51 4.11 6.96 8.04
C ASP A 51 2.78 6.42 8.62
N VAL A 52 1.76 6.25 7.78
CA VAL A 52 0.55 5.49 8.14
C VAL A 52 0.86 4.00 8.04
N PRO A 53 0.56 3.16 9.07
CA PRO A 53 0.85 1.73 9.01
C PRO A 53 0.04 1.05 7.89
N ALA A 54 0.74 0.36 6.97
CA ALA A 54 0.10 -0.34 5.87
C ALA A 54 -0.44 -1.70 6.33
N LEU A 55 -1.70 -1.99 6.00
CA LEU A 55 -2.35 -3.29 6.22
C LEU A 55 -2.84 -3.85 4.88
N ARG A 56 -2.87 -5.18 4.78
CA ARG A 56 -3.44 -5.87 3.63
C ARG A 56 -4.88 -6.29 3.90
N GLN A 57 -5.77 -6.01 2.93
CA GLN A 57 -7.13 -6.51 2.94
C GLN A 57 -7.18 -8.04 2.74
N TYR A 58 -8.25 -8.65 3.17
CA TYR A 58 -8.64 -9.98 2.72
C TYR A 58 -9.95 -9.87 1.91
N GLY A 59 -10.07 -10.65 0.85
CA GLY A 59 -11.23 -10.54 -0.05
C GLY A 59 -11.19 -9.26 -0.92
N ASP A 60 -12.12 -9.16 -1.83
CA ASP A 60 -12.07 -8.17 -2.91
C ASP A 60 -12.86 -6.88 -2.57
N TYR A 61 -13.54 -6.82 -1.42
CA TYR A 61 -14.49 -5.77 -1.06
C TYR A 61 -14.14 -5.03 0.24
N THR A 62 -13.07 -5.41 0.95
CA THR A 62 -12.75 -4.88 2.28
C THR A 62 -11.78 -3.71 2.28
N CYS A 63 -11.46 -3.14 1.10
CA CYS A 63 -10.50 -2.05 0.94
C CYS A 63 -10.83 -0.84 1.84
N GLY A 64 -12.07 -0.36 1.85
CA GLY A 64 -12.47 0.77 2.67
C GLY A 64 -12.37 0.50 4.18
N ALA A 65 -12.82 -0.68 4.63
CA ALA A 65 -12.69 -1.08 6.03
C ALA A 65 -11.22 -1.21 6.46
N THR A 66 -10.36 -1.73 5.58
CA THR A 66 -8.92 -1.84 5.83
C THR A 66 -8.26 -0.46 5.90
N CYS A 67 -8.62 0.47 5.00
CA CYS A 67 -8.13 1.85 5.05
C CYS A 67 -8.53 2.54 6.35
N VAL A 68 -9.79 2.39 6.80
CA VAL A 68 -10.22 2.94 8.09
C VAL A 68 -9.43 2.32 9.23
N GLN A 69 -9.19 1.01 9.23
CA GLN A 69 -8.35 0.35 10.23
C GLN A 69 -6.93 0.91 10.25
N MET A 70 -6.29 1.12 9.07
CA MET A 70 -4.97 1.73 8.99
C MET A 70 -4.93 3.11 9.63
N LEU A 71 -5.93 3.97 9.34
CA LEU A 71 -6.04 5.32 9.90
C LEU A 71 -6.29 5.29 11.42
N MET A 72 -7.15 4.41 11.91
CA MET A 72 -7.40 4.28 13.36
C MET A 72 -6.15 3.78 14.10
N ASN A 73 -5.40 2.83 13.54
CA ASN A 73 -4.12 2.38 14.09
C ASN A 73 -3.07 3.49 14.10
N TRP A 74 -3.11 4.39 13.12
CA TRP A 74 -2.22 5.55 13.05
C TRP A 74 -2.60 6.62 14.07
N LEU A 75 -3.90 6.92 14.19
CA LEU A 75 -4.41 7.94 15.11
C LEU A 75 -4.33 7.51 16.59
N TYR A 76 -4.58 6.22 16.86
CA TYR A 76 -4.67 5.66 18.20
C TYR A 76 -3.82 4.41 18.35
N PRO A 77 -2.48 4.53 18.23
CA PRO A 77 -1.57 3.37 18.14
C PRO A 77 -1.57 2.47 19.37
N TYR A 78 -2.06 2.98 20.51
CA TYR A 78 -2.12 2.24 21.79
C TYR A 78 -3.52 1.75 22.16
N GLU A 79 -4.54 2.12 21.38
CA GLU A 79 -5.95 1.87 21.71
C GLU A 79 -6.69 1.04 20.64
N ALA A 80 -6.10 0.86 19.47
CA ALA A 80 -6.73 0.22 18.33
C ALA A 80 -6.72 -1.32 18.46
N ASP A 81 -7.66 -1.87 19.21
CA ASP A 81 -7.80 -3.32 19.45
C ASP A 81 -8.73 -4.04 18.43
N LEU A 82 -9.36 -3.30 17.52
CA LEU A 82 -10.33 -3.90 16.60
C LEU A 82 -9.63 -4.59 15.45
N ASN A 83 -10.08 -5.81 15.12
CA ASN A 83 -9.67 -6.49 13.91
C ASN A 83 -10.49 -6.05 12.70
N LEU A 84 -10.08 -6.41 11.48
CA LEU A 84 -10.75 -6.00 10.25
C LEU A 84 -12.23 -6.39 10.20
N THR A 85 -12.59 -7.58 10.70
CA THR A 85 -13.99 -8.05 10.74
C THR A 85 -14.89 -7.10 11.57
N ALA A 86 -14.37 -6.56 12.68
CA ALA A 86 -15.10 -5.58 13.45
C ALA A 86 -15.31 -4.27 12.68
N TYR A 87 -14.30 -3.82 11.93
CA TYR A 87 -14.45 -2.65 11.05
C TYR A 87 -15.47 -2.88 9.93
N GLU A 88 -15.50 -4.06 9.32
CA GLU A 88 -16.51 -4.41 8.31
C GLU A 88 -17.93 -4.32 8.89
N GLU A 89 -18.15 -4.89 10.09
CA GLU A 89 -19.46 -4.83 10.77
C GLU A 89 -19.86 -3.39 11.11
N LEU A 90 -18.95 -2.60 11.68
CA LEU A 90 -19.21 -1.21 12.09
C LEU A 90 -19.48 -0.29 10.88
N LEU A 91 -18.78 -0.52 9.77
CA LEU A 91 -18.93 0.24 8.53
C LEU A 91 -20.04 -0.31 7.63
N GLY A 92 -20.61 -1.48 7.96
CA GLY A 92 -21.61 -2.15 7.12
C GLY A 92 -21.06 -2.49 5.73
N THR A 93 -19.78 -2.87 5.68
CA THR A 93 -19.11 -3.30 4.46
C THR A 93 -19.70 -4.60 3.94
N THR A 94 -19.98 -4.70 2.64
CA THR A 94 -20.55 -5.91 2.04
C THR A 94 -19.82 -6.30 0.75
N PRO A 95 -19.86 -7.59 0.36
CA PRO A 95 -19.26 -8.02 -0.90
C PRO A 95 -19.85 -7.32 -2.14
N GLU A 96 -21.12 -6.91 -2.09
CA GLU A 96 -21.81 -6.32 -3.23
C GLU A 96 -21.49 -4.83 -3.41
N ASN A 97 -21.23 -4.11 -2.32
CA ASN A 97 -21.13 -2.64 -2.35
C ASN A 97 -19.84 -2.09 -1.71
N GLY A 98 -18.96 -2.96 -1.22
CA GLY A 98 -17.79 -2.51 -0.48
C GLY A 98 -18.16 -1.67 0.75
N THR A 99 -17.44 -0.59 0.96
CA THR A 99 -17.67 0.38 2.05
C THR A 99 -18.07 1.73 1.45
N SER A 100 -19.28 2.21 1.72
CA SER A 100 -19.74 3.50 1.19
C SER A 100 -19.15 4.70 1.96
N PRO A 101 -18.93 5.84 1.28
CA PRO A 101 -18.35 7.04 1.90
C PRO A 101 -19.12 7.54 3.12
N ASP A 102 -20.46 7.53 3.08
CA ASP A 102 -21.30 7.98 4.19
C ASP A 102 -21.11 7.16 5.47
N LYS A 103 -20.78 5.87 5.33
CA LYS A 103 -20.48 4.99 6.47
C LYS A 103 -19.14 5.33 7.11
N ILE A 104 -18.13 5.64 6.29
CA ILE A 104 -16.82 6.08 6.77
C ILE A 104 -16.95 7.42 7.50
N LEU A 105 -17.61 8.39 6.89
CA LEU A 105 -17.82 9.72 7.50
C LEU A 105 -18.52 9.61 8.85
N ARG A 106 -19.62 8.84 8.91
CA ARG A 106 -20.34 8.61 10.16
C ARG A 106 -19.47 7.93 11.22
N TYR A 107 -18.68 6.90 10.82
CA TYR A 107 -17.78 6.23 11.74
C TYR A 107 -16.75 7.19 12.34
N PHE A 108 -16.17 8.08 11.55
CA PHE A 108 -15.22 9.09 12.02
C PHE A 108 -15.90 10.10 12.97
N GLU A 109 -17.12 10.57 12.65
CA GLU A 109 -17.91 11.43 13.54
C GLU A 109 -18.19 10.77 14.89
N GLU A 110 -18.66 9.51 14.88
CA GLU A 110 -18.99 8.75 16.10
C GLU A 110 -17.76 8.47 16.98
N ASN A 111 -16.58 8.38 16.37
CA ASN A 111 -15.30 8.17 17.07
C ASN A 111 -14.50 9.46 17.30
N SER A 112 -15.10 10.63 17.07
CA SER A 112 -14.48 11.95 17.29
C SER A 112 -13.16 12.17 16.55
N VAL A 113 -13.00 11.56 15.39
CA VAL A 113 -11.87 11.83 14.49
C VAL A 113 -12.04 13.22 13.88
N GLU A 114 -11.00 14.04 13.89
CA GLU A 114 -11.00 15.33 13.20
C GLU A 114 -10.68 15.13 11.71
N PHE A 115 -11.67 15.41 10.85
CA PHE A 115 -11.54 15.24 9.40
C PHE A 115 -12.31 16.29 8.61
N ALA A 116 -12.02 16.37 7.30
CA ALA A 116 -12.80 17.15 6.34
C ALA A 116 -13.15 16.29 5.11
N ALA A 117 -14.45 16.18 4.79
CA ALA A 117 -14.91 15.59 3.53
C ALA A 117 -14.90 16.67 2.44
N LEU A 118 -14.14 16.44 1.37
CA LEU A 118 -13.84 17.42 0.34
C LEU A 118 -14.20 16.87 -1.03
N HIS A 119 -14.66 17.75 -1.90
CA HIS A 119 -15.03 17.44 -3.27
C HIS A 119 -14.29 18.33 -4.26
N SER A 120 -14.15 17.87 -5.48
CA SER A 120 -13.50 18.62 -6.56
C SER A 120 -12.07 19.08 -6.21
N LEU A 121 -11.36 18.23 -5.48
CA LEU A 121 -9.94 18.43 -5.19
C LEU A 121 -9.14 18.38 -6.49
N THR A 122 -8.01 19.05 -6.49
CA THR A 122 -7.00 18.92 -7.55
C THR A 122 -5.77 18.17 -7.01
N PRO A 123 -4.89 17.64 -7.86
CA PRO A 123 -3.61 17.09 -7.43
C PRO A 123 -2.78 18.08 -6.61
N ASP A 124 -2.87 19.39 -6.89
CA ASP A 124 -2.18 20.42 -6.12
C ASP A 124 -2.80 20.64 -4.73
N ASP A 125 -4.13 20.58 -4.60
CA ASP A 125 -4.79 20.59 -3.30
C ASP A 125 -4.36 19.39 -2.46
N LEU A 126 -4.25 18.20 -3.09
CA LEU A 126 -3.81 17.00 -2.42
C LEU A 126 -2.37 17.14 -1.88
N ARG A 127 -1.43 17.68 -2.68
CA ARG A 127 -0.07 17.98 -2.23
C ARG A 127 -0.05 18.91 -1.01
N GLN A 128 -0.86 19.99 -1.02
CA GLN A 128 -0.92 20.91 0.11
C GLN A 128 -1.37 20.22 1.41
N LYS A 129 -2.27 19.25 1.34
CA LYS A 129 -2.71 18.48 2.51
C LYS A 129 -1.61 17.56 3.01
N LEU A 130 -0.93 16.87 2.11
CA LEU A 130 0.20 16.02 2.44
C LEU A 130 1.37 16.84 3.04
N ASP A 131 1.63 18.06 2.54
CA ASP A 131 2.61 19.00 3.10
C ASP A 131 2.25 19.42 4.53
N ALA A 132 0.95 19.47 4.85
CA ALA A 132 0.47 19.74 6.20
C ALA A 132 0.55 18.52 7.14
N GLY A 133 0.96 17.36 6.64
CA GLY A 133 1.01 16.10 7.40
C GLY A 133 -0.34 15.38 7.48
N HIS A 134 -1.28 15.72 6.60
CA HIS A 134 -2.64 15.19 6.58
C HIS A 134 -2.78 14.11 5.49
N PRO A 135 -2.85 12.82 5.83
CA PRO A 135 -3.17 11.78 4.86
C PRO A 135 -4.61 11.93 4.38
N VAL A 136 -4.86 11.53 3.13
CA VAL A 136 -6.20 11.65 2.52
C VAL A 136 -6.71 10.28 2.09
N LEU A 137 -7.79 9.84 2.70
CA LEU A 137 -8.53 8.64 2.28
C LEU A 137 -9.39 8.99 1.07
N LEU A 138 -9.24 8.26 -0.03
CA LEU A 138 -9.93 8.57 -1.28
C LEU A 138 -10.28 7.32 -2.08
N PRO A 139 -11.39 7.34 -2.84
CA PRO A 139 -11.72 6.30 -3.79
C PRO A 139 -11.15 6.63 -5.17
N LEU A 140 -10.76 5.58 -5.89
CA LEU A 140 -10.27 5.69 -7.26
C LEU A 140 -10.60 4.42 -8.06
N GLN A 141 -10.37 4.44 -9.38
CA GLN A 141 -10.41 3.25 -10.21
C GLN A 141 -9.02 2.58 -10.18
N ALA A 142 -8.95 1.36 -9.59
CA ALA A 142 -7.68 0.74 -9.25
C ALA A 142 -7.01 0.01 -10.41
N TRP A 143 -7.75 -0.80 -11.15
CA TRP A 143 -7.18 -1.73 -12.12
C TRP A 143 -7.44 -1.30 -13.55
N SER A 144 -6.43 -1.49 -14.41
CA SER A 144 -6.58 -1.24 -15.84
C SER A 144 -7.33 -2.41 -16.50
N SER A 145 -8.26 -2.09 -17.37
CA SER A 145 -8.94 -3.06 -18.25
C SER A 145 -8.21 -3.28 -19.57
N ALA A 146 -7.17 -2.50 -19.89
CA ALA A 146 -6.44 -2.60 -21.15
C ALA A 146 -5.38 -3.71 -21.12
N GLU A 147 -5.26 -4.46 -22.24
CA GLU A 147 -4.29 -5.55 -22.39
C GLU A 147 -2.83 -5.09 -22.26
N ASP A 148 -2.53 -3.82 -22.53
CA ASP A 148 -1.20 -3.22 -22.45
C ASP A 148 -0.88 -2.66 -21.04
N GLY A 149 -1.82 -2.80 -20.08
CA GLY A 149 -1.68 -2.30 -18.71
C GLY A 149 -1.93 -0.79 -18.56
N SER A 150 -2.27 -0.07 -19.65
CA SER A 150 -2.68 1.33 -19.55
C SER A 150 -4.10 1.45 -18.98
N TYR A 151 -4.31 2.43 -18.11
CA TYR A 151 -5.65 2.73 -17.62
C TYR A 151 -6.47 3.44 -18.71
N GLN A 152 -7.68 2.95 -18.93
CA GLN A 152 -8.67 3.61 -19.78
C GLN A 152 -9.91 3.89 -18.95
N LEU A 153 -10.33 5.15 -18.94
CA LEU A 153 -11.58 5.53 -18.28
C LEU A 153 -12.75 4.85 -19.00
N ASP A 154 -13.62 4.21 -18.24
CA ASP A 154 -14.79 3.54 -18.77
C ASP A 154 -15.74 4.48 -19.51
N ASP A 155 -16.48 3.94 -20.49
CA ASP A 155 -17.49 4.71 -21.20
C ASP A 155 -18.71 4.96 -20.28
N PRO A 156 -19.04 6.21 -19.95
CA PRO A 156 -20.20 6.53 -19.12
C PRO A 156 -21.55 6.01 -19.65
N SER A 157 -21.62 5.65 -20.94
CA SER A 157 -22.82 5.07 -21.54
C SER A 157 -22.99 3.58 -21.27
N ASP A 158 -21.92 2.88 -20.84
CA ASP A 158 -21.97 1.48 -20.43
C ASP A 158 -22.16 1.37 -18.90
N SER A 159 -23.41 1.20 -18.49
CA SER A 159 -23.77 1.16 -17.06
C SER A 159 -23.26 -0.09 -16.33
N GLU A 160 -22.83 -1.13 -17.03
CA GLU A 160 -22.31 -2.36 -16.41
C GLU A 160 -20.83 -2.24 -16.07
N THR A 161 -20.05 -1.60 -16.94
CA THR A 161 -18.60 -1.47 -16.76
C THR A 161 -18.18 -0.12 -16.20
N TYR A 162 -19.02 0.93 -16.34
CA TYR A 162 -18.66 2.27 -15.88
C TYR A 162 -18.35 2.32 -14.40
N LEU A 163 -17.11 2.67 -14.06
CA LEU A 163 -16.58 2.76 -12.70
C LEU A 163 -16.81 1.47 -11.89
N ALA A 164 -16.57 0.30 -12.51
CA ALA A 164 -16.74 -0.99 -11.85
C ALA A 164 -15.54 -1.39 -10.95
N GLU A 165 -14.38 -0.77 -11.17
CA GLU A 165 -13.11 -1.10 -10.49
C GLU A 165 -12.81 -0.14 -9.33
N GLY A 166 -13.85 0.26 -8.59
CA GLY A 166 -13.75 1.15 -7.45
C GLY A 166 -12.90 0.58 -6.31
N HIS A 167 -12.01 1.41 -5.77
CA HIS A 167 -11.06 1.00 -4.73
C HIS A 167 -10.74 2.14 -3.78
N TRP A 168 -10.73 1.84 -2.47
CA TRP A 168 -10.30 2.77 -1.44
C TRP A 168 -8.82 2.64 -1.16
N VAL A 169 -8.12 3.78 -1.15
CA VAL A 169 -6.71 3.90 -0.79
C VAL A 169 -6.48 5.10 0.12
N ILE A 170 -5.35 5.15 0.81
CA ILE A 170 -4.92 6.33 1.57
C ILE A 170 -3.74 6.95 0.83
N CYS A 171 -3.92 8.16 0.30
CA CYS A 171 -2.79 8.95 -0.21
C CYS A 171 -1.95 9.41 0.97
N VAL A 172 -0.69 8.98 1.00
CA VAL A 172 0.26 9.22 2.10
C VAL A 172 1.49 10.00 1.68
N GLY A 173 1.67 10.26 0.39
CA GLY A 173 2.86 10.96 -0.07
C GLY A 173 2.83 11.29 -1.55
N TYR A 174 3.84 12.03 -1.95
CA TYR A 174 4.10 12.35 -3.34
C TYR A 174 5.59 12.62 -3.56
N GLY A 175 6.00 12.67 -4.81
CA GLY A 175 7.36 13.02 -5.18
C GLY A 175 7.49 13.28 -6.67
N GLN A 176 8.73 13.58 -7.08
CA GLN A 176 9.09 13.76 -8.48
C GLN A 176 10.40 13.06 -8.78
N ARG A 177 10.41 12.27 -9.84
CA ARG A 177 11.61 11.59 -10.32
C ARG A 177 11.88 11.94 -11.78
N GLY A 178 12.85 12.83 -12.01
CA GLY A 178 13.05 13.44 -13.32
C GLY A 178 11.86 14.31 -13.72
N GLU A 179 11.19 13.97 -14.83
CA GLU A 179 9.97 14.65 -15.29
C GLU A 179 8.68 13.99 -14.77
N GLN A 180 8.79 12.82 -14.11
CA GLN A 180 7.65 12.05 -13.63
C GLN A 180 7.28 12.48 -12.22
N ALA A 181 6.15 13.17 -12.07
CA ALA A 181 5.50 13.41 -10.79
C ALA A 181 4.60 12.20 -10.44
N TYR A 182 4.53 11.84 -9.16
CA TYR A 182 3.77 10.68 -8.70
C TYR A 182 3.16 10.91 -7.30
N PHE A 183 2.12 10.14 -7.00
CA PHE A 183 1.58 10.00 -5.66
C PHE A 183 1.85 8.61 -5.10
N LEU A 184 1.96 8.54 -3.77
CA LEU A 184 2.18 7.32 -3.00
C LEU A 184 0.94 7.02 -2.16
N PHE A 185 0.55 5.76 -2.18
CA PHE A 185 -0.64 5.28 -1.50
C PHE A 185 -0.32 4.12 -0.57
N ASN A 186 -0.97 4.09 0.59
CA ASN A 186 -1.19 2.84 1.28
C ASN A 186 -2.37 2.15 0.58
N ASP A 187 -2.06 1.14 -0.22
CA ASP A 187 -3.03 0.33 -0.94
C ASP A 187 -3.30 -0.96 -0.18
N PRO A 188 -4.54 -1.19 0.31
CA PRO A 188 -4.86 -2.42 1.02
C PRO A 188 -4.79 -3.68 0.13
N ALA A 189 -4.78 -3.57 -1.19
CA ALA A 189 -4.62 -4.72 -2.08
C ALA A 189 -3.17 -5.24 -2.14
N CYS A 190 -2.18 -4.43 -1.75
CA CYS A 190 -0.77 -4.81 -1.72
C CYS A 190 -0.17 -4.81 -0.30
N VAL A 191 1.10 -5.13 -0.17
CA VAL A 191 1.86 -5.00 1.07
C VAL A 191 2.85 -3.86 0.93
N GLY A 192 2.63 -2.77 1.66
CA GLY A 192 3.47 -1.56 1.60
C GLY A 192 2.78 -0.44 0.82
N HIS A 193 3.59 0.31 0.07
CA HIS A 193 3.08 1.43 -0.71
C HIS A 193 2.94 1.05 -2.18
N ASP A 194 1.91 1.59 -2.81
CA ASP A 194 1.75 1.63 -4.25
C ASP A 194 1.97 3.05 -4.77
N LEU A 195 2.21 3.21 -6.06
CA LEU A 195 2.39 4.52 -6.69
C LEU A 195 1.62 4.61 -8.00
N ILE A 196 1.14 5.83 -8.29
CA ILE A 196 0.51 6.15 -9.57
C ILE A 196 1.15 7.46 -10.08
N ASP A 197 1.45 7.53 -11.40
CA ASP A 197 1.82 8.77 -12.07
C ASP A 197 0.74 9.84 -11.85
N ALA A 198 1.15 11.09 -11.62
CA ALA A 198 0.20 12.13 -11.21
C ALA A 198 -0.88 12.42 -12.26
N ASP A 199 -0.53 12.36 -13.56
CA ASP A 199 -1.50 12.61 -14.65
C ASP A 199 -2.46 11.41 -14.81
N GLU A 200 -1.97 10.18 -14.57
CA GLU A 200 -2.81 9.00 -14.55
C GLU A 200 -3.74 8.99 -13.34
N PHE A 201 -3.21 9.32 -12.16
CA PHE A 201 -4.00 9.41 -10.93
C PHE A 201 -5.17 10.40 -11.09
N ASP A 202 -4.93 11.60 -11.62
CA ASP A 202 -5.95 12.61 -11.85
C ASP A 202 -7.15 12.05 -12.66
N ARG A 203 -6.88 11.26 -13.70
CA ARG A 203 -7.92 10.60 -14.50
C ARG A 203 -8.64 9.47 -13.77
N ARG A 204 -7.97 8.77 -12.84
CA ARG A 204 -8.51 7.62 -12.10
C ARG A 204 -9.21 8.03 -10.81
N TRP A 205 -9.11 9.30 -10.41
CA TRP A 205 -9.65 9.79 -9.14
C TRP A 205 -11.16 10.05 -9.22
N ILE A 206 -11.89 9.02 -9.53
CA ILE A 206 -13.35 9.01 -9.64
C ILE A 206 -13.88 7.64 -9.26
N ASP A 207 -15.03 7.57 -8.60
CA ASP A 207 -15.69 6.32 -8.25
C ASP A 207 -17.19 6.52 -8.09
N LYS A 208 -17.95 5.43 -7.95
CA LYS A 208 -19.38 5.45 -7.59
C LYS A 208 -19.66 4.48 -6.47
N ASP A 209 -20.57 4.83 -5.56
CA ASP A 209 -21.04 3.94 -4.52
C ASP A 209 -22.12 2.97 -5.02
N GLY A 210 -22.51 2.02 -4.15
CA GLY A 210 -23.57 1.05 -4.46
C GLY A 210 -24.96 1.66 -4.69
N ALA A 211 -25.18 2.93 -4.37
CA ALA A 211 -26.38 3.71 -4.68
C ALA A 211 -26.29 4.42 -6.04
N GLY A 212 -25.13 4.38 -6.70
CA GLY A 212 -24.85 5.05 -7.96
C GLY A 212 -24.46 6.52 -7.83
N THR A 213 -24.15 6.99 -6.62
CA THR A 213 -23.62 8.34 -6.42
C THR A 213 -22.16 8.40 -6.89
N VAL A 214 -21.85 9.31 -7.79
CA VAL A 214 -20.50 9.50 -8.32
C VAL A 214 -19.71 10.45 -7.41
N TYR A 215 -18.52 10.05 -7.07
CA TYR A 215 -17.53 10.77 -6.27
C TYR A 215 -16.33 11.11 -7.17
N ASP A 216 -16.40 12.29 -7.77
CA ASP A 216 -15.35 12.82 -8.64
C ASP A 216 -14.42 13.70 -7.82
N HIS A 217 -13.11 13.36 -7.79
CA HIS A 217 -12.09 14.06 -7.01
C HIS A 217 -12.50 14.28 -5.54
N PHE A 218 -13.03 13.22 -4.96
CA PHE A 218 -13.46 13.19 -3.55
C PHE A 218 -12.32 12.70 -2.65
N GLY A 219 -12.19 13.29 -1.47
CA GLY A 219 -11.26 12.85 -0.45
C GLY A 219 -11.71 13.18 0.96
N ILE A 220 -11.29 12.34 1.91
CA ILE A 220 -11.48 12.55 3.35
C ILE A 220 -10.10 12.84 3.94
N GLU A 221 -9.84 14.13 4.18
CA GLU A 221 -8.61 14.61 4.80
C GLU A 221 -8.66 14.36 6.32
N ILE A 222 -7.63 13.74 6.87
CA ILE A 222 -7.48 13.54 8.31
C ILE A 222 -6.70 14.71 8.89
N LEU A 223 -7.35 15.50 9.75
CA LEU A 223 -6.80 16.74 10.34
C LEU A 223 -6.16 16.51 11.71
N GLN A 224 -6.49 15.37 12.33
CA GLN A 224 -6.01 15.03 13.67
C GLN A 224 -4.53 14.63 13.63
N SER A 225 -3.75 15.17 14.56
CA SER A 225 -2.36 14.74 14.77
C SER A 225 -2.29 13.38 15.49
N THR A 226 -1.18 12.68 15.33
CA THR A 226 -0.92 11.37 15.95
C THR A 226 0.40 11.38 16.70
N ASP A 227 0.50 10.51 17.72
CA ASP A 227 1.75 10.17 18.42
C ASP A 227 2.40 8.89 17.83
N TYR A 228 1.89 8.39 16.68
CA TYR A 228 2.47 7.22 16.02
C TYR A 228 3.92 7.48 15.59
N ASP A 229 4.81 6.63 16.07
CA ASP A 229 6.23 6.61 15.68
C ASP A 229 6.60 5.20 15.19
N PRO A 230 6.82 5.01 13.88
CA PRO A 230 7.19 3.70 13.33
C PRO A 230 8.53 3.19 13.83
N ASN A 231 9.38 4.08 14.37
CA ASN A 231 10.68 3.74 14.95
C ASN A 231 10.67 3.75 16.49
N GLY A 232 9.49 3.93 17.09
CA GLY A 232 9.32 4.00 18.53
C GLY A 232 9.88 2.78 19.24
N LEU A 233 10.68 3.00 20.27
CA LEU A 233 11.23 1.95 21.11
C LEU A 233 10.67 2.09 22.51
N PHE A 234 9.92 1.07 22.94
CA PHE A 234 9.30 1.02 24.26
C PHE A 234 9.96 -0.04 25.13
N TYR A 235 10.09 0.24 26.44
CA TYR A 235 10.53 -0.74 27.41
C TYR A 235 9.34 -1.63 27.79
N MET A 236 9.51 -2.95 27.65
CA MET A 236 8.51 -3.92 28.09
C MET A 236 8.68 -4.14 29.60
N GLU A 237 7.70 -3.76 30.40
CA GLU A 237 7.64 -3.97 31.83
C GLU A 237 7.24 -5.41 32.19
#